data_beff82be396649eb8d69b0f07b220119
#
_entry.id   beff82be396649eb8d69b0f07b220119
#
_cell.length_a   1.000
_cell.length_b   1.000
_cell.length_c   1.000
_cell.angle_alpha   90.00
_cell.angle_beta   90.00
_cell.angle_gamma   90.00
#
_symmetry.space_group_name_H-M   'P 1'
#
loop_
_entity.id
_entity.type
_entity.pdbx_description
1 polymer ?
#
loop_
_entity_poly.entity_id
_entity_poly.type
_entity_poly.pdbx_seq_one_letter_code
_entity_poly.pdbx_strand_id
1 'polypeptide(L)'
;MEYTVSRDVDADSGTVWAVIADVERMPAWTSTMTRVRVLDGGELRVGSRVRVEQPRLPTATWEVTELEPGRSYTWASPAPGLQSVAWHAVEPTGPGRSRVTLGIRQTGPLGVVATLMGPLTRRYVDTEIAGIVAEATRTT
;
A
#
# COMPACT_ATOMS: atom_id res chain seq x y z
N MET A 1 11.87 3.22 11.66
CA MET A 1 11.93 3.82 10.30
C MET A 1 10.50 4.12 9.85
N GLU A 2 10.29 5.30 9.36
CA GLU A 2 8.99 5.72 8.85
C GLU A 2 9.17 6.52 7.56
N TYR A 3 8.31 6.26 6.58
CA TYR A 3 8.35 6.99 5.32
C TYR A 3 6.92 7.20 4.81
N THR A 4 6.62 8.42 4.43
CA THR A 4 5.30 8.81 3.91
C THR A 4 5.48 9.64 2.66
N VAL A 5 4.66 9.38 1.65
CA VAL A 5 4.69 10.11 0.38
C VAL A 5 3.26 10.37 -0.09
N SER A 6 3.05 11.52 -0.71
CA SER A 6 1.75 11.91 -1.28
C SER A 6 1.91 12.36 -2.71
N ARG A 7 0.86 12.17 -3.52
CA ARG A 7 0.80 12.66 -4.90
C ARG A 7 -0.59 13.18 -5.21
N ASP A 8 -0.63 14.27 -5.98
CA ASP A 8 -1.88 14.74 -6.55
C ASP A 8 -2.22 13.87 -7.77
N VAL A 9 -3.51 13.59 -7.95
CA VAL A 9 -3.99 12.71 -9.01
C VAL A 9 -5.12 13.40 -9.77
N ASP A 10 -5.03 13.41 -11.10
CA ASP A 10 -6.08 13.94 -11.99
C ASP A 10 -7.17 12.87 -12.19
N ALA A 11 -7.75 12.42 -11.10
CA ALA A 11 -8.85 11.47 -11.06
C ALA A 11 -9.61 11.70 -9.76
N ASP A 12 -10.90 11.36 -9.73
CA ASP A 12 -11.67 11.51 -8.50
C ASP A 12 -11.24 10.45 -7.47
N SER A 13 -11.58 10.71 -6.21
CA SER A 13 -11.17 9.84 -5.11
C SER A 13 -11.75 8.42 -5.21
N GLY A 14 -12.93 8.27 -5.81
CA GLY A 14 -13.53 6.95 -6.02
C GLY A 14 -12.74 6.11 -7.02
N THR A 15 -12.25 6.72 -8.09
CA THR A 15 -11.40 6.04 -9.07
C THR A 15 -10.09 5.60 -8.44
N VAL A 16 -9.46 6.47 -7.66
CA VAL A 16 -8.21 6.14 -6.97
C VAL A 16 -8.45 5.05 -5.93
N TRP A 17 -9.55 5.17 -5.16
CA TRP A 17 -9.89 4.14 -4.18
C TRP A 17 -10.07 2.76 -4.83
N ALA A 18 -10.73 2.70 -5.98
CA ALA A 18 -10.91 1.44 -6.71
C ALA A 18 -9.58 0.79 -7.07
N VAL A 19 -8.56 1.60 -7.36
CA VAL A 19 -7.21 1.08 -7.65
C VAL A 19 -6.56 0.55 -6.38
N ILE A 20 -6.54 1.32 -5.29
CA ILE A 20 -5.82 0.92 -4.08
C ILE A 20 -6.51 -0.19 -3.30
N ALA A 21 -7.82 -0.32 -3.40
CA ALA A 21 -8.57 -1.35 -2.68
C ALA A 21 -8.55 -2.70 -3.38
N ASP A 22 -8.29 -2.74 -4.68
CA ASP A 22 -8.22 -3.99 -5.45
C ASP A 22 -6.79 -4.54 -5.38
N VAL A 23 -6.42 -5.03 -4.21
CA VAL A 23 -5.03 -5.36 -3.89
C VAL A 23 -4.49 -6.52 -4.73
N GLU A 24 -5.34 -7.44 -5.17
CA GLU A 24 -4.88 -8.57 -5.98
C GLU A 24 -4.43 -8.15 -7.39
N ARG A 25 -4.79 -6.95 -7.82
CA ARG A 25 -4.35 -6.40 -9.09
C ARG A 25 -3.07 -5.57 -8.99
N MET A 26 -2.52 -5.39 -7.80
CA MET A 26 -1.30 -4.59 -7.63
C MET A 26 -0.17 -4.99 -8.60
N PRO A 27 0.08 -6.28 -8.86
CA PRO A 27 1.14 -6.63 -9.82
C PRO A 27 0.92 -6.07 -11.23
N ALA A 28 -0.32 -5.72 -11.60
CA ALA A 28 -0.62 -5.17 -12.92
C ALA A 28 -0.15 -3.73 -13.08
N TRP A 29 0.00 -2.99 -11.98
CA TRP A 29 0.38 -1.57 -12.05
C TRP A 29 1.59 -1.20 -11.19
N THR A 30 2.17 -2.14 -10.44
CA THR A 30 3.42 -1.87 -9.72
C THR A 30 4.36 -3.07 -9.79
N SER A 31 5.61 -2.80 -10.17
CA SER A 31 6.66 -3.82 -10.22
C SER A 31 7.14 -4.23 -8.84
N THR A 32 6.71 -3.53 -7.79
CA THR A 32 7.08 -3.87 -6.41
C THR A 32 6.34 -5.09 -5.87
N MET A 33 5.29 -5.53 -6.57
CA MET A 33 4.48 -6.67 -6.18
C MET A 33 4.56 -7.74 -7.24
N THR A 34 5.00 -8.94 -6.86
CA THR A 34 5.02 -10.10 -7.76
C THR A 34 3.67 -10.80 -7.72
N ARG A 35 3.11 -10.95 -6.52
CA ARG A 35 1.82 -11.60 -6.32
C ARG A 35 1.18 -11.10 -5.05
N VAL A 36 -0.12 -10.83 -5.11
CA VAL A 36 -0.91 -10.40 -3.96
C VAL A 36 -2.19 -11.21 -3.92
N ARG A 37 -2.50 -11.79 -2.76
CA ARG A 37 -3.65 -12.67 -2.62
C ARG A 37 -4.36 -12.45 -1.30
N VAL A 38 -5.65 -12.18 -1.37
CA VAL A 38 -6.52 -12.12 -0.18
C VAL A 38 -6.85 -13.55 0.23
N LEU A 39 -6.31 -13.99 1.37
CA LEU A 39 -6.38 -15.40 1.77
C LEU A 39 -7.80 -15.89 2.05
N ASP A 40 -8.65 -14.99 2.57
CA ASP A 40 -10.04 -15.33 2.89
C ASP A 40 -10.99 -15.08 1.71
N GLY A 41 -10.46 -14.56 0.59
CA GLY A 41 -11.26 -14.16 -0.57
C GLY A 41 -12.14 -12.95 -0.30
N GLY A 42 -12.84 -12.49 -1.34
CA GLY A 42 -13.80 -11.40 -1.23
C GLY A 42 -13.17 -10.01 -1.15
N GLU A 43 -14.00 -9.04 -0.81
CA GLU A 43 -13.58 -7.66 -0.67
C GLU A 43 -12.70 -7.48 0.57
N LEU A 44 -11.81 -6.49 0.49
CA LEU A 44 -10.97 -6.11 1.60
C LEU A 44 -11.83 -5.61 2.77
N ARG A 45 -11.55 -6.12 3.97
CA ARG A 45 -12.25 -5.72 5.20
C ARG A 45 -11.30 -5.83 6.38
N VAL A 46 -11.67 -5.23 7.50
CA VAL A 46 -10.90 -5.38 8.74
C VAL A 46 -10.81 -6.87 9.08
N GLY A 47 -9.60 -7.34 9.35
CA GLY A 47 -9.33 -8.75 9.59
C GLY A 47 -8.92 -9.54 8.36
N SER A 48 -9.09 -8.98 7.14
CA SER A 48 -8.59 -9.64 5.93
C SER A 48 -7.09 -9.87 6.03
N ARG A 49 -6.66 -11.07 5.67
CA ARG A 49 -5.24 -11.40 5.60
C ARG A 49 -4.83 -11.48 4.15
N VAL A 50 -3.75 -10.81 3.82
CA VAL A 50 -3.28 -10.65 2.45
C VAL A 50 -1.84 -11.13 2.37
N ARG A 51 -1.61 -12.11 1.52
CA ARG A 51 -0.27 -12.61 1.26
C ARG A 51 0.36 -11.79 0.15
N VAL A 52 1.53 -11.24 0.44
CA VAL A 52 2.24 -10.34 -0.46
C VAL A 52 3.61 -10.91 -0.79
N GLU A 53 3.91 -11.06 -2.07
CA GLU A 53 5.22 -11.47 -2.56
C GLU A 53 5.83 -10.30 -3.30
N GLN A 54 7.00 -9.87 -2.82
CA GLN A 54 7.74 -8.74 -3.38
C GLN A 54 9.16 -9.18 -3.77
N PRO A 55 9.72 -8.66 -4.87
CA PRO A 55 11.09 -8.98 -5.24
C PRO A 55 12.06 -8.62 -4.12
N ARG A 56 13.03 -9.48 -3.86
CA ARG A 56 14.11 -9.27 -2.86
C ARG A 56 13.65 -9.24 -1.40
N LEU A 57 12.39 -9.56 -1.14
CA LEU A 57 11.87 -9.60 0.22
C LEU A 57 11.21 -10.93 0.49
N PRO A 58 11.21 -11.39 1.75
CA PRO A 58 10.46 -12.60 2.10
C PRO A 58 8.97 -12.39 1.87
N THR A 59 8.27 -13.47 1.54
CA THR A 59 6.81 -13.43 1.48
C THR A 59 6.27 -13.02 2.85
N ALA A 60 5.33 -12.07 2.85
CA ALA A 60 4.75 -11.55 4.07
C ALA A 60 3.23 -11.69 4.04
N THR A 61 2.64 -11.85 5.22
CA THR A 61 1.19 -11.80 5.38
C THR A 61 0.85 -10.51 6.12
N TRP A 62 -0.02 -9.73 5.52
CA TRP A 62 -0.49 -8.46 6.08
C TRP A 62 -1.94 -8.62 6.51
N GLU A 63 -2.28 -8.08 7.65
CA GLU A 63 -3.66 -8.10 8.14
C GLU A 63 -4.20 -6.67 8.14
N VAL A 64 -5.39 -6.50 7.57
CA VAL A 64 -6.06 -5.20 7.58
C VAL A 64 -6.56 -4.92 8.98
N THR A 65 -6.04 -3.85 9.58
CA THR A 65 -6.38 -3.44 10.95
C THR A 65 -7.37 -2.30 11.00
N GLU A 66 -7.42 -1.47 9.94
CA GLU A 66 -8.34 -0.36 9.84
C GLU A 66 -8.79 -0.22 8.39
N LEU A 67 -10.05 0.12 8.18
CA LEU A 67 -10.58 0.36 6.84
C LEU A 67 -11.75 1.32 6.91
N GLU A 68 -11.63 2.40 6.15
CA GLU A 68 -12.70 3.37 5.93
C GLU A 68 -13.01 3.37 4.43
N PRO A 69 -14.12 2.75 3.99
CA PRO A 69 -14.41 2.59 2.57
C PRO A 69 -14.40 3.93 1.81
N GLY A 70 -13.73 3.93 0.67
CA GLY A 70 -13.57 5.13 -0.14
C GLY A 70 -12.49 6.09 0.33
N ARG A 71 -11.84 5.82 1.44
CA ARG A 71 -10.88 6.74 2.08
C ARG A 71 -9.52 6.12 2.37
N SER A 72 -9.49 5.02 3.12
CA SER A 72 -8.22 4.50 3.59
C SER A 72 -8.32 3.07 4.05
N TYR A 73 -7.17 2.39 4.03
CA TYR A 73 -6.99 1.17 4.81
C TYR A 73 -5.55 1.10 5.31
N THR A 74 -5.40 0.45 6.45
CA THR A 74 -4.11 0.20 7.10
C THR A 74 -3.96 -1.29 7.29
N TRP A 75 -2.80 -1.82 7.00
CA TRP A 75 -2.49 -3.20 7.29
C TRP A 75 -1.15 -3.33 8.02
N ALA A 76 -1.00 -4.42 8.74
CA ALA A 76 0.17 -4.68 9.56
C ALA A 76 0.70 -6.08 9.28
N SER A 77 2.02 -6.20 9.32
CA SER A 77 2.70 -7.49 9.16
C SER A 77 3.66 -7.67 10.32
N PRO A 78 3.32 -8.52 11.30
CA PRO A 78 4.24 -8.84 12.38
C PRO A 78 5.28 -9.85 11.89
N ALA A 79 6.53 -9.62 12.25
CA ALA A 79 7.62 -10.56 12.06
C ALA A 79 8.47 -10.56 13.33
N PRO A 80 9.18 -11.64 13.63
CA PRO A 80 10.04 -11.66 14.82
C PRO A 80 11.06 -10.51 14.78
N GLY A 81 10.97 -9.63 15.77
CA GLY A 81 11.88 -8.49 15.91
C GLY A 81 11.63 -7.32 14.98
N LEU A 82 10.61 -7.39 14.11
CA LEU A 82 10.28 -6.31 13.20
C LEU A 82 8.78 -6.28 12.93
N GLN A 83 8.14 -5.17 13.26
CA GLN A 83 6.73 -4.95 12.94
C GLN A 83 6.62 -3.89 11.88
N SER A 84 5.82 -4.15 10.86
CA SER A 84 5.56 -3.22 9.78
C SER A 84 4.09 -2.83 9.77
N VAL A 85 3.82 -1.53 9.65
CA VAL A 85 2.47 -0.99 9.49
C VAL A 85 2.49 -0.11 8.26
N ALA A 86 1.58 -0.32 7.34
CA ALA A 86 1.48 0.46 6.11
C ALA A 86 0.07 0.99 5.95
N TRP A 87 -0.05 2.25 5.53
CA TRP A 87 -1.35 2.89 5.33
C TRP A 87 -1.47 3.44 3.91
N HIS A 88 -2.70 3.45 3.44
CA HIS A 88 -3.07 3.83 2.08
C HIS A 88 -4.30 4.72 2.19
N ALA A 89 -4.22 5.94 1.71
CA ALA A 89 -5.31 6.89 1.87
C ALA A 89 -5.51 7.71 0.60
N VAL A 90 -6.74 8.11 0.36
CA VAL A 90 -7.08 9.04 -0.71
C VAL A 90 -8.10 10.04 -0.19
N GLU A 91 -7.95 11.31 -0.60
CA GLU A 91 -8.90 12.35 -0.27
C GLU A 91 -9.22 13.17 -1.52
N PRO A 92 -10.47 13.62 -1.68
CA PRO A 92 -10.80 14.52 -2.78
C PRO A 92 -10.17 15.90 -2.54
N THR A 93 -9.65 16.51 -3.60
CA THR A 93 -9.07 17.87 -3.53
C THR A 93 -9.80 18.85 -4.41
N GLY A 94 -10.75 18.37 -5.22
CA GLY A 94 -11.57 19.19 -6.10
C GLY A 94 -12.31 18.28 -7.09
N PRO A 95 -13.18 18.84 -7.97
CA PRO A 95 -13.87 18.03 -8.97
C PRO A 95 -12.87 17.30 -9.88
N GLY A 96 -12.98 15.98 -9.94
CA GLY A 96 -12.08 15.14 -10.75
C GLY A 96 -10.65 15.11 -10.27
N ARG A 97 -10.40 15.48 -9.02
CA ARG A 97 -9.05 15.54 -8.44
C ARG A 97 -9.01 14.97 -7.05
N SER A 98 -7.86 14.38 -6.72
CA SER A 98 -7.64 13.77 -5.41
C SER A 98 -6.17 13.80 -5.05
N ARG A 99 -5.89 13.42 -3.81
CA ARG A 99 -4.52 13.21 -3.32
C ARG A 99 -4.45 11.83 -2.70
N VAL A 100 -3.47 11.04 -3.15
CA VAL A 100 -3.20 9.72 -2.58
C VAL A 100 -1.96 9.81 -1.68
N THR A 101 -2.01 9.11 -0.56
CA THR A 101 -0.91 9.05 0.41
C THR A 101 -0.61 7.60 0.74
N LEU A 102 0.66 7.25 0.70
CA LEU A 102 1.15 5.96 1.16
C LEU A 102 2.17 6.19 2.28
N GLY A 103 2.13 5.35 3.30
CA GLY A 103 3.10 5.41 4.37
C GLY A 103 3.43 4.05 4.92
N ILE A 104 4.60 3.93 5.53
CA ILE A 104 5.06 2.73 6.19
C ILE A 104 5.83 3.10 7.45
N ARG A 105 5.62 2.32 8.51
CA ARG A 105 6.38 2.42 9.75
C ARG A 105 6.87 1.03 10.12
N GLN A 106 8.16 0.94 10.41
CA GLN A 106 8.79 -0.31 10.85
C GLN A 106 9.43 -0.10 12.20
N THR A 107 9.06 -0.93 13.18
CA THR A 107 9.50 -0.83 14.58
C THR A 107 9.93 -2.20 15.09
N GLY A 108 10.66 -2.20 16.22
CA GLY A 108 11.11 -3.41 16.89
C GLY A 108 12.62 -3.49 17.06
N PRO A 109 13.14 -4.53 17.75
CA PRO A 109 14.58 -4.68 18.00
C PRO A 109 15.43 -4.75 16.73
N LEU A 110 14.86 -5.21 15.60
CA LEU A 110 15.55 -5.23 14.30
C LEU A 110 15.36 -3.93 13.52
N GLY A 111 15.00 -2.83 14.18
CA GLY A 111 14.87 -1.52 13.55
C GLY A 111 16.14 -1.05 12.86
N VAL A 112 17.32 -1.48 13.32
CA VAL A 112 18.60 -1.19 12.65
C VAL A 112 18.61 -1.81 11.25
N VAL A 113 18.14 -3.06 11.12
CA VAL A 113 18.04 -3.73 9.83
C VAL A 113 17.05 -2.99 8.93
N ALA A 114 15.91 -2.58 9.47
CA ALA A 114 14.94 -1.78 8.73
C ALA A 114 15.54 -0.47 8.23
N THR A 115 16.37 0.18 9.04
CA THR A 115 17.05 1.41 8.65
C THR A 115 18.04 1.16 7.51
N LEU A 116 18.78 0.05 7.56
CA LEU A 116 19.69 -0.33 6.48
C LEU A 116 18.96 -0.63 5.17
N MET A 117 17.74 -1.15 5.26
CA MET A 117 16.90 -1.42 4.10
C MET A 117 16.02 -0.23 3.70
N GLY A 118 16.15 0.90 4.39
CA GLY A 118 15.37 2.10 4.13
C GLY A 118 15.36 2.55 2.66
N PRO A 119 16.53 2.61 1.98
CA PRO A 119 16.54 2.99 0.56
C PRO A 119 15.68 2.09 -0.32
N LEU A 120 15.68 0.78 -0.08
CA LEU A 120 14.85 -0.17 -0.82
C LEU A 120 13.36 0.04 -0.51
N THR A 121 13.04 0.22 0.77
CA THR A 121 11.66 0.47 1.20
C THR A 121 11.11 1.74 0.58
N ARG A 122 11.87 2.84 0.60
CA ARG A 122 11.46 4.10 -0.03
C ARG A 122 11.23 3.94 -1.53
N ARG A 123 12.14 3.23 -2.18
CA ARG A 123 12.02 2.97 -3.61
C ARG A 123 10.76 2.19 -3.94
N TYR A 124 10.41 1.20 -3.12
CA TYR A 124 9.19 0.44 -3.30
C TYR A 124 7.94 1.31 -3.12
N VAL A 125 7.91 2.12 -2.07
CA VAL A 125 6.78 3.02 -1.83
C VAL A 125 6.65 4.04 -2.96
N ASP A 126 7.75 4.63 -3.41
CA ASP A 126 7.74 5.60 -4.52
C ASP A 126 7.26 4.96 -5.82
N THR A 127 7.69 3.74 -6.10
CA THR A 127 7.26 3.01 -7.30
C THR A 127 5.78 2.66 -7.21
N GLU A 128 5.32 2.24 -6.05
CA GLU A 128 3.92 1.90 -5.84
C GLU A 128 3.01 3.11 -6.05
N ILE A 129 3.35 4.26 -5.46
CA ILE A 129 2.50 5.44 -5.61
C ILE A 129 2.49 5.95 -7.06
N ALA A 130 3.62 5.87 -7.74
CA ALA A 130 3.67 6.21 -9.17
C ALA A 130 2.76 5.29 -10.00
N GLY A 131 2.72 4.01 -9.65
CA GLY A 131 1.85 3.03 -10.29
C GLY A 131 0.37 3.35 -10.05
N ILE A 132 0.02 3.75 -8.84
CA ILE A 132 -1.36 4.15 -8.51
C ILE A 132 -1.80 5.33 -9.37
N VAL A 133 -0.95 6.35 -9.45
CA VAL A 133 -1.25 7.55 -10.25
C VAL A 133 -1.44 7.19 -11.71
N ALA A 134 -0.54 6.39 -12.27
CA ALA A 134 -0.62 5.98 -13.67
C ALA A 134 -1.89 5.16 -13.94
N GLU A 135 -2.20 4.21 -13.07
CA GLU A 135 -3.37 3.35 -13.26
C GLU A 135 -4.67 4.15 -13.12
N ALA A 136 -4.78 5.01 -12.13
CA ALA A 136 -5.97 5.81 -11.90
C ALA A 136 -6.24 6.80 -13.05
N THR A 137 -5.20 7.40 -13.61
CA THR A 137 -5.35 8.34 -14.71
C THR A 137 -5.58 7.66 -16.05
N ARG A 138 -5.13 6.41 -16.20
CA ARG A 138 -5.38 5.62 -17.40
C ARG A 138 -6.86 5.24 -17.55
N THR A 139 -7.56 5.07 -16.43
CA THR A 139 -8.95 4.61 -16.41
C THR A 139 -9.98 5.74 -16.42
N THR A 140 -9.53 6.98 -16.41
CA THR A 140 -10.43 8.14 -16.46
C THR A 140 -10.73 8.60 -17.88
#